data_3d87e71b32bcfe45c88150bf4b8d4e37
#
_entry.id   3d87e71b32bcfe45c88150bf4b8d4e37
#
_cell.length_a   1.000
_cell.length_b   1.000
_cell.length_c   1.000
_cell.angle_alpha   90.00
_cell.angle_beta   90.00
_cell.angle_gamma   90.00
#
_symmetry.space_group_name_H-M   'P 1'
#
loop_
_entity.id
_entity.type
_entity.pdbx_description
1 polymer ?
#
loop_
_entity_poly.entity_id
_entity_poly.type
_entity_poly.pdbx_seq_one_letter_code
_entity_poly.pdbx_strand_id
1 'polypeptide(L)'
;MCIRDRDSDSSRQIENFTDFGHFPWVHPGLLGNPDRPLVPECKVQVKGSVLHYSIVRPEANNTNDFPIFANEKVVKPERKSVYELHLPYTIMLRLGWGGKKGMIYFFTSQPISKNKCRGYCIVGRNYNHDEPETVIQEFEKVIFDQDKRIVESQRPQQVPFDLSSCLLYA
;
A
#
# COMPACT_ATOMS: atom_id res chain seq x y z
N MET A 1 5.29 9.59 11.48
CA MET A 1 5.32 10.08 10.09
C MET A 1 6.58 9.57 9.41
N CYS A 2 6.45 9.02 8.22
CA CYS A 2 7.57 8.55 7.40
C CYS A 2 7.69 9.46 6.17
N ILE A 3 8.93 9.90 5.83
CA ILE A 3 9.21 10.71 4.65
C ILE A 3 10.24 9.97 3.81
N ARG A 4 9.98 9.81 2.51
CA ARG A 4 10.83 9.06 1.58
C ARG A 4 10.90 9.73 0.22
N ASP A 5 12.12 9.99 -0.24
CA ASP A 5 12.39 10.43 -1.61
C ASP A 5 12.45 9.23 -2.56
N ARG A 6 11.97 9.43 -3.79
CA ARG A 6 12.00 8.47 -4.89
C ARG A 6 12.52 9.14 -6.15
N ASP A 7 13.41 8.44 -6.85
CA ASP A 7 13.83 8.82 -8.20
C ASP A 7 12.82 8.28 -9.22
N SER A 8 11.58 8.76 -9.10
CA SER A 8 10.43 8.37 -9.89
C SER A 8 9.39 9.48 -9.91
N ASP A 9 8.50 9.47 -10.90
CA ASP A 9 7.34 10.36 -10.94
C ASP A 9 6.32 10.01 -9.84
N SER A 10 5.57 11.02 -9.37
CA SER A 10 4.52 10.82 -8.35
C SER A 10 3.44 9.86 -8.79
N SER A 11 3.10 9.80 -10.09
CA SER A 11 2.09 8.87 -10.61
C SER A 11 2.51 7.41 -10.41
N ARG A 12 3.79 7.07 -10.62
CA ARG A 12 4.33 5.72 -10.37
C ARG A 12 4.30 5.34 -8.89
N GLN A 13 4.54 6.31 -8.00
CA GLN A 13 4.45 6.05 -6.56
C GLN A 13 2.99 5.79 -6.14
N ILE A 14 2.02 6.48 -6.73
CA ILE A 14 0.60 6.24 -6.47
C ILE A 14 0.14 4.92 -7.09
N GLU A 15 0.56 4.62 -8.32
CA GLU A 15 0.31 3.33 -8.98
C GLU A 15 0.78 2.16 -8.09
N ASN A 16 2.01 2.20 -7.61
CA ASN A 16 2.56 1.18 -6.71
C ASN A 16 1.72 1.05 -5.43
N PHE A 17 1.35 2.16 -4.78
CA PHE A 17 0.58 2.12 -3.54
C PHE A 17 -0.85 1.57 -3.73
N THR A 18 -1.38 1.65 -4.93
CA THR A 18 -2.73 1.16 -5.29
C THR A 18 -2.73 -0.20 -5.97
N ASP A 19 -1.58 -0.70 -6.38
CA ASP A 19 -1.43 -2.05 -6.96
C ASP A 19 -1.41 -3.11 -5.85
N PHE A 20 -2.14 -4.20 -6.04
CA PHE A 20 -2.15 -5.36 -5.13
C PHE A 20 -1.42 -6.57 -5.72
N GLY A 21 -1.16 -6.55 -7.02
CA GLY A 21 -0.56 -7.66 -7.75
C GLY A 21 0.91 -7.88 -7.37
N HIS A 22 1.61 -6.83 -6.99
CA HIS A 22 3.02 -6.93 -6.59
C HIS A 22 3.23 -7.52 -5.18
N PHE A 23 2.22 -7.48 -4.30
CA PHE A 23 2.38 -7.85 -2.89
C PHE A 23 2.96 -9.25 -2.66
N PRO A 24 2.53 -10.32 -3.35
CA PRO A 24 3.09 -11.65 -3.16
C PRO A 24 4.57 -11.76 -3.56
N TRP A 25 5.02 -10.91 -4.47
CA TRP A 25 6.33 -10.98 -5.10
C TRP A 25 7.34 -10.01 -4.51
N VAL A 26 6.90 -8.81 -4.16
CA VAL A 26 7.76 -7.75 -3.60
C VAL A 26 7.80 -7.83 -2.08
N HIS A 27 6.69 -8.22 -1.44
CA HIS A 27 6.53 -8.32 0.02
C HIS A 27 6.13 -9.72 0.47
N PRO A 28 6.84 -10.78 0.06
CA PRO A 28 6.46 -12.15 0.40
C PRO A 28 6.47 -12.35 1.91
N GLY A 29 5.38 -12.94 2.45
CA GLY A 29 5.24 -13.17 3.89
C GLY A 29 4.87 -11.93 4.72
N LEU A 30 5.01 -10.72 4.19
CA LEU A 30 4.67 -9.46 4.86
C LEU A 30 3.27 -8.97 4.43
N LEU A 31 3.07 -8.71 3.15
CA LEU A 31 1.80 -8.20 2.62
C LEU A 31 1.11 -9.19 1.69
N GLY A 32 1.79 -10.20 1.20
CA GLY A 32 1.25 -11.17 0.26
C GLY A 32 1.84 -12.56 0.41
N ASN A 33 1.17 -13.53 -0.22
CA ASN A 33 1.58 -14.94 -0.26
C ASN A 33 1.70 -15.39 -1.72
N PRO A 34 2.88 -15.83 -2.20
CA PRO A 34 3.07 -16.35 -3.56
C PRO A 34 2.19 -17.55 -3.90
N ASP A 35 1.77 -18.34 -2.90
CA ASP A 35 0.85 -19.48 -3.11
C ASP A 35 -0.60 -19.02 -3.37
N ARG A 36 -0.89 -17.73 -3.16
CA ARG A 36 -2.20 -17.12 -3.36
C ARG A 36 -2.07 -15.76 -4.06
N PRO A 37 -1.58 -15.73 -5.29
CA PRO A 37 -1.22 -14.48 -5.98
C PRO A 37 -2.42 -13.73 -6.57
N LEU A 38 -3.60 -14.34 -6.61
CA LEU A 38 -4.77 -13.75 -7.25
C LEU A 38 -5.23 -12.49 -6.53
N VAL A 39 -5.38 -11.43 -7.29
CA VAL A 39 -5.97 -10.18 -6.82
C VAL A 39 -7.49 -10.31 -6.85
N PRO A 40 -8.20 -10.06 -5.73
CA PRO A 40 -9.65 -10.05 -5.73
C PRO A 40 -10.21 -8.99 -6.66
N GLU A 41 -11.33 -9.31 -7.30
CA GLU A 41 -12.06 -8.30 -8.08
C GLU A 41 -12.47 -7.13 -7.16
N CYS A 42 -12.25 -5.92 -7.64
CA CYS A 42 -12.71 -4.71 -6.96
C CYS A 42 -13.45 -3.79 -7.94
N LYS A 43 -14.50 -3.14 -7.43
CA LYS A 43 -15.27 -2.16 -8.21
C LYS A 43 -14.87 -0.76 -7.78
N VAL A 44 -14.33 -0.01 -8.70
CA VAL A 44 -13.96 1.39 -8.48
C VAL A 44 -15.17 2.28 -8.70
N GLN A 45 -15.47 3.14 -7.73
CA GLN A 45 -16.50 4.18 -7.82
C GLN A 45 -15.81 5.54 -7.91
N VAL A 46 -16.23 6.35 -8.87
CA VAL A 46 -15.73 7.72 -9.05
C VAL A 46 -16.74 8.70 -8.46
N LYS A 47 -16.30 9.56 -7.55
CA LYS A 47 -17.10 10.62 -6.94
C LYS A 47 -16.32 11.93 -6.98
N GLY A 48 -16.63 12.78 -7.96
CA GLY A 48 -15.83 13.98 -8.21
C GLY A 48 -14.37 13.63 -8.54
N SER A 49 -13.43 14.15 -7.75
CA SER A 49 -11.99 13.85 -7.87
C SER A 49 -11.50 12.72 -6.96
N VAL A 50 -12.41 11.91 -6.42
CA VAL A 50 -12.06 10.81 -5.51
C VAL A 50 -12.46 9.47 -6.12
N LEU A 51 -11.53 8.52 -6.14
CA LEU A 51 -11.77 7.13 -6.48
C LEU A 51 -11.92 6.33 -5.18
N HIS A 52 -13.06 5.62 -5.06
CA HIS A 52 -13.36 4.77 -3.91
C HIS A 52 -13.39 3.31 -4.33
N TYR A 53 -12.69 2.45 -3.61
CA TYR A 53 -12.78 1.01 -3.79
C TYR A 53 -12.41 0.27 -2.51
N SER A 54 -12.81 -0.99 -2.43
CA SER A 54 -12.45 -1.86 -1.31
C SER A 54 -12.18 -3.27 -1.78
N ILE A 55 -11.26 -3.93 -1.09
CA ILE A 55 -10.97 -5.35 -1.28
C ILE A 55 -10.95 -6.07 0.06
N VAL A 56 -11.31 -7.36 0.01
CA VAL A 56 -11.14 -8.29 1.14
C VAL A 56 -10.22 -9.39 0.68
N ARG A 57 -9.19 -9.69 1.45
CA ARG A 57 -8.25 -10.76 1.14
C ARG A 57 -7.73 -11.42 2.41
N PRO A 58 -7.32 -12.70 2.34
CA PRO A 58 -6.62 -13.35 3.43
C PRO A 58 -5.31 -12.61 3.73
N GLU A 59 -4.96 -12.50 5.01
CA GLU A 59 -3.63 -12.05 5.40
C GLU A 59 -2.55 -13.02 4.94
N ALA A 60 -1.32 -12.52 4.79
CA ALA A 60 -0.15 -13.36 4.59
C ALA A 60 -0.03 -14.38 5.75
N ASN A 61 0.43 -15.59 5.47
CA ASN A 61 0.40 -16.71 6.41
C ASN A 61 1.25 -16.52 7.69
N ASN A 62 2.14 -15.54 7.72
CA ASN A 62 3.04 -15.28 8.84
C ASN A 62 2.43 -14.26 9.81
N THR A 63 1.47 -14.71 10.58
CA THR A 63 0.88 -13.92 11.67
C THR A 63 1.89 -13.55 12.77
N ASN A 64 2.99 -14.28 12.87
CA ASN A 64 4.03 -14.05 13.88
C ASN A 64 4.96 -12.88 13.52
N ASP A 65 5.11 -12.56 12.23
CA ASP A 65 6.01 -11.50 11.76
C ASP A 65 5.29 -10.16 11.55
N PHE A 66 3.95 -10.17 11.64
CA PHE A 66 3.18 -8.95 11.53
C PHE A 66 3.01 -8.31 12.92
N PRO A 67 3.56 -7.11 13.17
CA PRO A 67 3.56 -6.49 14.50
C PRO A 67 2.17 -6.33 15.11
N ILE A 68 1.13 -6.38 14.27
CA ILE A 68 -0.28 -6.24 14.66
C ILE A 68 -0.77 -7.41 15.50
N PHE A 69 -0.17 -8.61 15.32
CA PHE A 69 -0.69 -9.86 15.87
C PHE A 69 0.31 -10.63 16.73
N ALA A 70 1.43 -10.01 17.10
CA ALA A 70 2.54 -10.67 17.80
C ALA A 70 2.13 -11.44 19.08
N ASN A 71 0.97 -11.15 19.66
CA ASN A 71 0.48 -11.72 20.90
C ASN A 71 -0.89 -12.42 20.79
N GLU A 72 -1.45 -12.58 19.59
CA GLU A 72 -2.78 -13.18 19.43
C GLU A 72 -2.73 -14.43 18.54
N LYS A 73 -3.34 -15.52 18.99
CA LYS A 73 -3.67 -16.68 18.12
C LYS A 73 -4.78 -16.26 17.15
N VAL A 74 -4.42 -15.62 16.05
CA VAL A 74 -5.39 -15.19 15.06
C VAL A 74 -5.61 -16.31 14.07
N VAL A 75 -6.84 -16.83 14.03
CA VAL A 75 -7.29 -17.79 13.02
C VAL A 75 -7.46 -17.03 11.69
N LYS A 76 -6.38 -16.94 10.88
CA LYS A 76 -6.36 -16.44 9.50
C LYS A 76 -7.35 -15.29 9.24
N PRO A 77 -7.12 -14.10 9.77
CA PRO A 77 -8.05 -13.01 9.58
C PRO A 77 -8.09 -12.59 8.12
N GLU A 78 -9.28 -12.31 7.63
CA GLU A 78 -9.42 -11.57 6.40
C GLU A 78 -9.18 -10.09 6.67
N ARG A 79 -8.37 -9.45 5.83
CA ARG A 79 -8.17 -8.01 5.87
C ARG A 79 -9.09 -7.32 4.88
N LYS A 80 -9.93 -6.44 5.38
CA LYS A 80 -10.64 -5.48 4.56
C LYS A 80 -9.80 -4.22 4.39
N SER A 81 -9.52 -3.87 3.16
CA SER A 81 -8.83 -2.63 2.79
C SER A 81 -9.80 -1.71 2.06
N VAL A 82 -9.97 -0.49 2.55
CA VAL A 82 -10.82 0.55 1.93
C VAL A 82 -9.93 1.70 1.52
N TYR A 83 -9.95 2.00 0.23
CA TYR A 83 -9.14 3.04 -0.39
C TYR A 83 -10.00 4.22 -0.83
N GLU A 84 -9.49 5.40 -0.57
CA GLU A 84 -9.94 6.67 -1.16
C GLU A 84 -8.72 7.33 -1.79
N LEU A 85 -8.66 7.32 -3.12
CA LEU A 85 -7.63 8.02 -3.87
C LEU A 85 -8.14 9.40 -4.25
N HIS A 86 -7.67 10.41 -3.56
CA HIS A 86 -7.91 11.82 -3.85
C HIS A 86 -6.92 12.28 -4.91
N LEU A 87 -7.41 12.49 -6.13
CA LEU A 87 -6.56 12.88 -7.25
C LEU A 87 -5.90 14.23 -6.99
N PRO A 88 -4.64 14.44 -7.42
CA PRO A 88 -3.88 13.44 -8.19
C PRO A 88 -3.04 12.47 -7.35
N TYR A 89 -2.65 12.79 -6.09
CA TYR A 89 -1.55 12.05 -5.45
C TYR A 89 -1.75 11.77 -3.95
N THR A 90 -2.99 11.74 -3.45
CA THR A 90 -3.24 11.51 -2.02
C THR A 90 -4.16 10.31 -1.80
N ILE A 91 -3.77 9.42 -0.90
CA ILE A 91 -4.49 8.20 -0.58
C ILE A 91 -4.82 8.18 0.91
N MET A 92 -6.08 7.86 1.20
CA MET A 92 -6.53 7.42 2.51
C MET A 92 -6.81 5.92 2.42
N LEU A 93 -6.08 5.12 3.21
CA LEU A 93 -6.28 3.68 3.30
C LEU A 93 -6.73 3.33 4.71
N ARG A 94 -7.84 2.63 4.83
CA ARG A 94 -8.32 2.05 6.09
C ARG A 94 -8.22 0.54 6.02
N LEU A 95 -7.53 -0.04 7.00
CA LEU A 95 -7.41 -1.49 7.17
C LEU A 95 -8.24 -1.94 8.37
N GLY A 96 -8.95 -3.06 8.21
CA GLY A 96 -9.70 -3.70 9.29
C GLY A 96 -9.59 -5.22 9.21
N TRP A 97 -9.48 -5.88 10.36
CA TRP A 97 -9.33 -7.35 10.49
C TRP A 97 -10.54 -8.02 11.14
N GLY A 98 -11.69 -7.43 11.02
CA GLY A 98 -12.87 -7.79 11.79
C GLY A 98 -12.87 -7.17 13.19
N GLY A 99 -14.03 -7.11 13.83
CA GLY A 99 -14.18 -6.46 15.12
C GLY A 99 -13.88 -4.96 15.07
N LYS A 100 -13.21 -4.45 16.12
CA LYS A 100 -12.95 -3.01 16.28
C LYS A 100 -11.50 -2.60 15.94
N LYS A 101 -10.61 -3.55 15.67
CA LYS A 101 -9.20 -3.26 15.37
C LYS A 101 -9.05 -2.75 13.94
N GLY A 102 -8.27 -1.69 13.77
CA GLY A 102 -8.01 -1.10 12.47
C GLY A 102 -6.81 -0.17 12.45
N MET A 103 -6.34 0.07 11.25
CA MET A 103 -5.30 1.06 10.95
C MET A 103 -5.79 2.02 9.88
N ILE A 104 -5.24 3.21 9.90
CA ILE A 104 -5.44 4.22 8.85
C ILE A 104 -4.08 4.71 8.37
N TYR A 105 -3.96 4.83 7.07
CA TYR A 105 -2.83 5.43 6.39
C TYR A 105 -3.28 6.69 5.66
N PHE A 106 -2.59 7.78 5.89
CA PHE A 106 -2.60 8.94 5.02
C PHE A 106 -1.28 8.94 4.25
N PHE A 107 -1.36 8.81 2.95
CA PHE A 107 -0.20 8.84 2.07
C PHE A 107 -0.38 9.91 1.01
N THR A 108 0.66 10.71 0.77
CA THR A 108 0.68 11.65 -0.35
C THR A 108 2.04 11.66 -1.01
N SER A 109 2.07 11.77 -2.34
CA SER A 109 3.28 11.88 -3.14
C SER A 109 3.40 13.28 -3.70
N GLN A 110 4.36 14.03 -3.21
CA GLN A 110 4.65 15.39 -3.68
C GLN A 110 5.61 15.32 -4.87
N PRO A 111 5.22 15.82 -6.06
CA PRO A 111 6.17 16.02 -7.15
C PRO A 111 7.25 17.04 -6.77
N ILE A 112 8.52 16.70 -6.99
CA ILE A 112 9.66 17.59 -6.84
C ILE A 112 10.17 18.01 -8.23
N SER A 113 10.24 17.04 -9.15
CA SER A 113 10.58 17.25 -10.55
C SER A 113 9.91 16.17 -11.40
N LYS A 114 10.13 16.21 -12.71
CA LYS A 114 9.60 15.22 -13.66
C LYS A 114 9.87 13.77 -13.24
N ASN A 115 11.03 13.51 -12.63
CA ASN A 115 11.47 12.14 -12.29
C ASN A 115 11.86 12.01 -10.82
N LYS A 116 11.31 12.89 -9.96
CA LYS A 116 11.56 12.82 -8.53
C LYS A 116 10.33 13.23 -7.73
N CYS A 117 9.99 12.42 -6.74
CA CYS A 117 8.91 12.72 -5.80
C CYS A 117 9.33 12.48 -4.36
N ARG A 118 8.52 13.01 -3.45
CA ARG A 118 8.63 12.78 -2.01
C ARG A 118 7.33 12.26 -1.46
N GLY A 119 7.37 11.04 -0.92
CA GLY A 119 6.25 10.44 -0.24
C GLY A 119 6.20 10.83 1.23
N TYR A 120 5.02 11.18 1.71
CA TYR A 120 4.72 11.40 3.12
C TYR A 120 3.69 10.36 3.55
N CYS A 121 3.99 9.62 4.62
CA CYS A 121 3.08 8.63 5.17
C CYS A 121 2.86 8.87 6.67
N ILE A 122 1.60 8.97 7.05
CA ILE A 122 1.16 9.02 8.44
C ILE A 122 0.32 7.76 8.69
N VAL A 123 0.66 7.02 9.75
CA VAL A 123 -0.05 5.81 10.15
C VAL A 123 -0.67 6.02 11.51
N GLY A 124 -1.95 5.66 11.65
CA GLY A 124 -2.67 5.62 12.92
C GLY A 124 -3.23 4.22 13.17
N ARG A 125 -3.27 3.79 14.42
CA ARG A 125 -3.89 2.52 14.86
C ARG A 125 -4.76 2.75 16.10
N ASN A 126 -5.75 1.89 16.30
CA ASN A 126 -6.63 1.94 17.47
C ASN A 126 -6.50 0.71 18.37
N TYR A 127 -5.34 0.05 18.35
CA TYR A 127 -5.03 -1.15 19.14
C TYR A 127 -3.54 -1.16 19.50
N ASN A 128 -3.13 -2.02 20.43
CA ASN A 128 -1.74 -2.20 20.89
C ASN A 128 -1.05 -0.87 21.23
N HIS A 129 -1.72 -0.01 21.99
CA HIS A 129 -1.20 1.33 22.34
C HIS A 129 0.05 1.28 23.22
N ASP A 130 0.28 0.15 23.90
CA ASP A 130 1.45 -0.08 24.76
C ASP A 130 2.71 -0.47 23.98
N GLU A 131 2.58 -0.84 22.71
CA GLU A 131 3.72 -1.15 21.85
C GLU A 131 4.42 0.13 21.38
N PRO A 132 5.76 0.16 21.39
CA PRO A 132 6.52 1.29 20.86
C PRO A 132 6.15 1.60 19.40
N GLU A 133 6.07 2.87 19.08
CA GLU A 133 5.79 3.32 17.69
C GLU A 133 6.88 2.86 16.71
N THR A 134 8.09 2.64 17.20
CA THR A 134 9.23 2.16 16.40
C THR A 134 8.95 0.83 15.70
N VAL A 135 8.16 -0.06 16.31
CA VAL A 135 7.80 -1.36 15.71
C VAL A 135 7.09 -1.16 14.37
N ILE A 136 6.08 -0.28 14.32
CA ILE A 136 5.39 0.03 13.07
C ILE A 136 6.29 0.82 12.12
N GLN A 137 7.08 1.76 12.63
CA GLN A 137 7.99 2.55 11.80
C GLN A 137 9.03 1.67 11.08
N GLU A 138 9.58 0.67 11.76
CA GLU A 138 10.53 -0.28 11.17
C GLU A 138 9.86 -1.18 10.13
N PHE A 139 8.65 -1.67 10.43
CA PHE A 139 7.87 -2.44 9.47
C PHE A 139 7.60 -1.64 8.18
N GLU A 140 7.08 -0.43 8.31
CA GLU A 140 6.79 0.45 7.17
C GLU A 140 8.08 0.80 6.41
N LYS A 141 9.20 0.98 7.12
CA LYS A 141 10.49 1.21 6.48
C LYS A 141 10.87 0.05 5.56
N VAL A 142 10.72 -1.20 6.01
CA VAL A 142 11.03 -2.38 5.21
C VAL A 142 10.16 -2.40 3.95
N ILE A 143 8.85 -2.21 4.08
CA ILE A 143 7.91 -2.19 2.96
C ILE A 143 8.30 -1.10 1.94
N PHE A 144 8.50 0.13 2.39
CA PHE A 144 8.88 1.22 1.49
C PHE A 144 10.25 1.04 0.84
N ASP A 145 11.21 0.39 1.51
CA ASP A 145 12.53 0.12 0.94
C ASP A 145 12.47 -1.00 -0.12
N GLN A 146 11.58 -1.99 0.05
CA GLN A 146 11.31 -3.01 -0.96
C GLN A 146 10.66 -2.41 -2.20
N ASP A 147 9.64 -1.56 -2.02
CA ASP A 147 8.94 -0.86 -3.11
C ASP A 147 9.87 0.05 -3.91
N LYS A 148 10.85 0.67 -3.25
CA LYS A 148 11.77 1.61 -3.89
C LYS A 148 12.39 1.04 -5.16
N ARG A 149 12.87 -0.21 -5.11
CA ARG A 149 13.53 -0.85 -6.24
C ARG A 149 12.59 -1.00 -7.44
N ILE A 150 11.33 -1.33 -7.18
CA ILE A 150 10.33 -1.52 -8.23
C ILE A 150 9.91 -0.18 -8.81
N VAL A 151 9.56 0.78 -7.98
CA VAL A 151 9.11 2.11 -8.42
C VAL A 151 10.17 2.83 -9.25
N GLU A 152 11.43 2.81 -8.82
CA GLU A 152 12.53 3.47 -9.52
C GLU A 152 12.96 2.74 -10.80
N SER A 153 12.64 1.45 -10.95
CA SER A 153 12.94 0.67 -12.14
C SER A 153 11.90 0.80 -13.26
N GLN A 154 10.72 1.34 -13.00
CA GLN A 154 9.63 1.43 -13.97
C GLN A 154 10.01 2.23 -15.22
N ARG A 155 9.59 1.73 -16.39
CA ARG A 155 9.77 2.41 -17.68
C ARG A 155 8.46 2.34 -18.47
N PRO A 156 7.98 3.43 -19.06
CA PRO A 156 8.48 4.81 -18.86
C PRO A 156 8.37 5.26 -17.41
N GLN A 157 9.21 6.21 -16.97
CA GLN A 157 9.25 6.71 -15.58
C GLN A 157 7.96 7.42 -15.15
N GLN A 158 7.19 7.95 -16.09
CA GLN A 158 5.85 8.51 -15.87
C GLN A 158 4.80 7.51 -16.33
N VAL A 159 3.66 7.45 -15.64
CA VAL A 159 2.49 6.74 -16.16
C VAL A 159 2.01 7.45 -17.42
N PRO A 160 1.95 6.77 -18.58
CA PRO A 160 1.51 7.39 -19.82
C PRO A 160 0.00 7.73 -19.74
N PHE A 161 -0.39 8.86 -20.34
CA PHE A 161 -1.81 9.21 -20.46
C PHE A 161 -2.56 8.23 -21.37
N ASP A 162 -1.91 7.78 -22.43
CA ASP A 162 -2.40 6.69 -23.27
C ASP A 162 -1.88 5.36 -22.72
N LEU A 163 -2.74 4.64 -22.03
CA LEU A 163 -2.40 3.37 -21.39
C LEU A 163 -2.03 2.28 -22.40
N SER A 164 -2.51 2.36 -23.65
CA SER A 164 -2.14 1.42 -24.70
C SER A 164 -0.66 1.48 -25.09
N SER A 165 0.01 2.57 -24.75
CA SER A 165 1.46 2.74 -24.94
C SER A 165 2.32 2.07 -23.85
N CYS A 166 1.71 1.45 -22.84
CA CYS A 166 2.38 0.81 -21.72
C CYS A 166 2.10 -0.69 -21.71
N LEU A 167 3.14 -1.53 -21.75
CA LEU A 167 3.01 -3.00 -21.75
C LEU A 167 2.28 -3.56 -20.51
N LEU A 168 2.22 -2.80 -19.41
CA LEU A 168 1.48 -3.21 -18.21
C LEU A 168 -0.04 -3.14 -18.38
N TYR A 169 -0.53 -2.41 -19.41
CA TYR A 169 -1.95 -2.16 -19.64
C TYR A 169 -2.41 -2.60 -21.04
N ALA A 170 -1.51 -3.21 -21.81
CA ALA A 170 -1.78 -3.69 -23.16
C ALA A 170 -2.40 -5.10 -23.16
#